data_a2aab3c53de49341f0c3115981da72e8
#
_entry.id   a2aab3c53de49341f0c3115981da72e8
#
_cell.length_a   1.000
_cell.length_b   1.000
_cell.length_c   1.000
_cell.angle_alpha   90.00
_cell.angle_beta   90.00
_cell.angle_gamma   90.00
#
_symmetry.space_group_name_H-M   'P 1'
#
loop_
_entity.id
_entity.type
_entity.pdbx_description
1 polymer ?
#
loop_
_entity_poly.entity_id
_entity_poly.type
_entity_poly.pdbx_seq_one_letter_code
_entity_poly.pdbx_strand_id
1 'polypeptide(L)'
;VELDNSRIQENMKDLKRQIHFVYVGRETCPYCREFAPKLKEASRSSNATIYYIDTENKTDELAKFAEQYHIDSIPTLLVFKDGQLQETLSSSSDISLNDLKEFLKNH
;
A
#
# COMPACT_ATOMS: atom_id res chain seq x y z
N VAL A 1 1.43 7.20 6.45
CA VAL A 1 0.77 8.43 6.00
C VAL A 1 -0.49 8.08 5.22
N GLU A 2 -1.62 8.58 5.67
CA GLU A 2 -2.88 8.33 5.00
C GLU A 2 -3.06 9.29 3.83
N LEU A 3 -3.46 8.75 2.67
CA LEU A 3 -3.76 9.54 1.49
C LEU A 3 -5.24 9.93 1.47
N ASP A 4 -5.54 11.09 0.90
CA ASP A 4 -6.91 11.54 0.70
C ASP A 4 -7.51 10.80 -0.50
N ASN A 5 -8.55 10.00 -0.27
CA ASN A 5 -9.17 9.18 -1.31
C ASN A 5 -9.81 9.99 -2.45
N SER A 6 -10.09 11.26 -2.22
CA SER A 6 -10.61 12.13 -3.29
C SER A 6 -9.51 12.77 -4.12
N ARG A 7 -8.24 12.59 -3.72
CA ARG A 7 -7.08 13.23 -4.38
C ARG A 7 -5.94 12.25 -4.63
N ILE A 8 -6.24 10.97 -4.82
CA ILE A 8 -5.22 9.93 -4.97
C ILE A 8 -4.28 10.23 -6.13
N GLN A 9 -4.82 10.60 -7.29
CA GLN A 9 -3.99 10.85 -8.48
C GLN A 9 -3.04 12.03 -8.28
N GLU A 10 -3.50 13.09 -7.62
CA GLU A 10 -2.64 14.23 -7.32
C GLU A 10 -1.53 13.85 -6.36
N ASN A 11 -1.87 13.10 -5.31
CA ASN A 11 -0.89 12.63 -4.34
C ASN A 11 0.15 11.73 -4.99
N MET A 12 -0.27 10.87 -5.92
CA MET A 12 0.65 9.99 -6.62
C MET A 12 1.60 10.76 -7.53
N LYS A 13 1.15 11.84 -8.15
CA LYS A 13 2.02 12.69 -8.98
C LYS A 13 3.15 13.31 -8.18
N ASP A 14 2.86 13.71 -6.95
CA ASP A 14 3.87 14.32 -6.08
C ASP A 14 4.96 13.34 -5.68
N LEU A 15 4.68 12.04 -5.73
CA LEU A 15 5.58 10.99 -5.29
C LEU A 15 6.35 10.31 -6.44
N LYS A 16 6.09 10.70 -7.68
CA LYS A 16 6.49 9.93 -8.86
C LYS A 16 8.00 9.73 -9.06
N ARG A 17 8.85 10.51 -8.41
CA ARG A 17 10.31 10.40 -8.59
C ARG A 17 11.00 9.57 -7.54
N GLN A 18 10.25 8.95 -6.65
CA GLN A 18 10.80 8.18 -5.54
C GLN A 18 10.23 6.78 -5.54
N ILE A 19 10.99 5.85 -4.94
CA ILE A 19 10.42 4.55 -4.61
C ILE A 19 9.51 4.77 -3.42
N HIS A 20 8.26 4.35 -3.54
CA HIS A 20 7.32 4.48 -2.43
C HIS A 20 6.37 3.30 -2.38
N PHE A 21 5.89 3.05 -1.18
CA PHE A 21 5.00 1.93 -0.90
C PHE A 21 3.61 2.47 -0.61
N VAL A 22 2.61 1.86 -1.23
CA VAL A 22 1.20 2.22 -1.01
C VAL A 22 0.46 1.00 -0.50
N TYR A 23 -0.05 1.10 0.71
CA TYR A 23 -0.84 0.05 1.32
C TYR A 23 -2.33 0.35 1.14
N VAL A 24 -3.04 -0.61 0.55
CA VAL A 24 -4.48 -0.50 0.31
C VAL A 24 -5.18 -1.50 1.22
N GLY A 25 -6.02 -1.00 2.12
CA GLY A 25 -6.72 -1.84 3.08
C GLY A 25 -7.74 -1.08 3.88
N ARG A 26 -8.24 -1.70 4.94
CA ARG A 26 -9.18 -1.05 5.88
C ARG A 26 -9.14 -1.77 7.22
N GLU A 27 -9.47 -1.05 8.29
CA GLU A 27 -9.42 -1.60 9.64
C GLU A 27 -10.46 -2.68 9.91
N THR A 28 -11.58 -2.68 9.19
CA THR A 28 -12.66 -3.64 9.38
C THR A 28 -12.40 -4.99 8.73
N CYS A 29 -11.35 -5.10 7.90
CA CYS A 29 -11.00 -6.37 7.25
C CYS A 29 -10.12 -7.20 8.19
N PRO A 30 -10.51 -8.45 8.52
CA PRO A 30 -9.71 -9.29 9.43
C PRO A 30 -8.27 -9.50 8.95
N TYR A 31 -8.08 -9.74 7.65
CA TYR A 31 -6.75 -9.95 7.09
C TYR A 31 -5.91 -8.67 7.15
N CYS A 32 -6.53 -7.51 6.98
CA CYS A 32 -5.85 -6.24 7.13
C CYS A 32 -5.41 -6.00 8.57
N ARG A 33 -6.21 -6.42 9.54
CA ARG A 33 -5.86 -6.30 10.96
C ARG A 33 -4.63 -7.14 11.32
N GLU A 34 -4.43 -8.26 10.63
CA GLU A 34 -3.25 -9.09 10.83
C GLU A 34 -2.04 -8.50 10.11
N PHE A 35 -2.24 -7.96 8.91
CA PHE A 35 -1.16 -7.45 8.07
C PHE A 35 -0.64 -6.11 8.55
N ALA A 36 -1.51 -5.18 8.92
CA ALA A 36 -1.13 -3.80 9.21
C ALA A 36 -0.08 -3.68 10.33
N PRO A 37 -0.20 -4.41 11.47
CA PRO A 37 0.84 -4.32 12.51
C PRO A 37 2.20 -4.84 12.02
N LYS A 38 2.22 -5.88 11.21
CA LYS A 38 3.46 -6.41 10.63
C LYS A 38 4.09 -5.39 9.70
N LEU A 39 3.28 -4.75 8.86
CA LEU A 39 3.75 -3.73 7.93
C LEU A 39 4.31 -2.53 8.68
N LYS A 40 3.66 -2.10 9.73
CA LYS A 40 4.12 -0.99 10.56
C LYS A 40 5.49 -1.30 11.18
N GLU A 41 5.64 -2.49 11.73
CA GLU A 41 6.91 -2.92 12.32
C GLU A 41 8.01 -3.05 11.27
N ALA A 42 7.69 -3.63 10.12
CA ALA A 42 8.62 -3.79 9.02
C ALA A 42 9.07 -2.43 8.47
N SER A 43 8.15 -1.48 8.36
CA SER A 43 8.47 -0.13 7.87
C SER A 43 9.42 0.59 8.82
N ARG A 44 9.21 0.42 10.11
CA ARG A 44 10.08 0.98 11.15
C ARG A 44 11.49 0.44 11.04
N SER A 45 11.61 -0.88 10.94
CA SER A 45 12.91 -1.56 10.86
C SER A 45 13.66 -1.25 9.57
N SER A 46 12.94 -1.01 8.49
CA SER A 46 13.52 -0.76 7.16
C SER A 46 13.65 0.73 6.86
N ASN A 47 13.19 1.59 7.75
CA ASN A 47 13.16 3.05 7.55
C ASN A 47 12.42 3.42 6.28
N ALA A 48 11.35 2.71 5.98
CA ALA A 48 10.52 2.92 4.78
C ALA A 48 9.26 3.70 5.16
N THR A 49 8.81 4.56 4.26
CA THR A 49 7.56 5.30 4.43
C THR A 49 6.44 4.57 3.68
N ILE A 50 5.35 4.30 4.38
CA ILE A 50 4.20 3.62 3.80
C ILE A 50 3.06 4.63 3.68
N TYR A 51 2.53 4.76 2.48
CA TYR A 51 1.33 5.58 2.24
C TYR A 51 0.11 4.68 2.29
N TYR A 52 -0.94 5.13 2.96
CA TYR A 52 -2.10 4.30 3.25
C TYR A 52 -3.35 4.83 2.53
N ILE A 53 -4.04 3.94 1.83
CA ILE A 53 -5.35 4.22 1.23
C ILE A 53 -6.38 3.38 1.98
N ASP A 54 -7.31 4.08 2.67
CA ASP A 54 -8.37 3.43 3.44
C ASP A 54 -9.58 3.17 2.52
N THR A 55 -9.85 1.89 2.26
CA THR A 55 -10.92 1.50 1.33
C THR A 55 -12.31 1.64 1.92
N GLU A 56 -12.45 1.98 3.20
CA GLU A 56 -13.77 2.27 3.78
C GLU A 56 -14.35 3.57 3.26
N ASN A 57 -13.50 4.52 2.93
CA ASN A 57 -13.92 5.80 2.37
C ASN A 57 -14.01 5.68 0.85
N LYS A 58 -15.13 5.15 0.37
CA LYS A 58 -15.34 4.87 -1.05
C LYS A 58 -15.58 6.15 -1.85
N THR A 59 -14.75 6.36 -2.86
CA THR A 59 -14.85 7.50 -3.77
C THR A 59 -14.67 7.01 -5.21
N ASP A 60 -15.05 7.86 -6.16
CA ASP A 60 -14.81 7.55 -7.58
C ASP A 60 -13.33 7.47 -7.90
N GLU A 61 -12.51 8.31 -7.25
CA GLU A 61 -11.06 8.28 -7.37
C GLU A 61 -10.49 6.94 -6.94
N LEU A 62 -10.96 6.43 -5.81
CA LEU A 62 -10.53 5.12 -5.32
C LEU A 62 -10.91 4.01 -6.30
N ALA A 63 -12.13 4.04 -6.83
CA ALA A 63 -12.58 3.04 -7.78
C ALA A 63 -11.72 3.05 -9.05
N LYS A 64 -11.38 4.23 -9.55
CA LYS A 64 -10.51 4.39 -10.72
C LYS A 64 -9.10 3.88 -10.44
N PHE A 65 -8.57 4.18 -9.27
CA PHE A 65 -7.25 3.73 -8.84
C PHE A 65 -7.21 2.20 -8.78
N ALA A 66 -8.21 1.59 -8.15
CA ALA A 66 -8.29 0.13 -8.03
C ALA A 66 -8.38 -0.54 -9.40
N GLU A 67 -9.17 0.02 -10.31
CA GLU A 67 -9.30 -0.49 -11.66
C GLU A 67 -8.00 -0.35 -12.44
N GLN A 68 -7.33 0.79 -12.33
CA GLN A 68 -6.09 1.07 -13.05
C GLN A 68 -4.98 0.09 -12.69
N TYR A 69 -4.87 -0.28 -11.42
CA TYR A 69 -3.80 -1.15 -10.93
C TYR A 69 -4.27 -2.56 -10.59
N HIS A 70 -5.49 -2.91 -11.02
CA HIS A 70 -6.06 -4.27 -10.88
C HIS A 70 -6.09 -4.75 -9.43
N ILE A 71 -6.50 -3.84 -8.53
CA ILE A 71 -6.62 -4.16 -7.11
C ILE A 71 -8.01 -4.75 -6.87
N ASP A 72 -8.07 -6.06 -6.68
CA ASP A 72 -9.33 -6.77 -6.49
C ASP A 72 -9.48 -7.39 -5.10
N SER A 73 -8.47 -7.25 -4.25
CA SER A 73 -8.50 -7.77 -2.89
C SER A 73 -7.66 -6.90 -1.96
N ILE A 74 -7.92 -6.99 -0.66
CA ILE A 74 -7.15 -6.34 0.39
C ILE A 74 -6.78 -7.38 1.44
N PRO A 75 -5.67 -7.24 2.15
CA PRO A 75 -4.67 -6.16 2.04
C PRO A 75 -3.82 -6.28 0.77
N THR A 76 -3.42 -5.15 0.21
CA THR A 76 -2.52 -5.11 -0.95
C THR A 76 -1.47 -4.04 -0.72
N LEU A 77 -0.21 -4.40 -0.96
CA LEU A 77 0.91 -3.47 -0.90
C LEU A 77 1.47 -3.27 -2.29
N LEU A 78 1.49 -2.02 -2.73
CA LEU A 78 1.99 -1.64 -4.05
C LEU A 78 3.35 -0.98 -3.90
N VAL A 79 4.26 -1.28 -4.84
CA VAL A 79 5.56 -0.61 -4.93
C VAL A 79 5.60 0.20 -6.21
N PHE A 80 5.80 1.51 -6.06
CA PHE A 80 5.92 2.43 -7.19
C PHE A 80 7.35 2.95 -7.29
N LYS A 81 7.82 3.09 -8.51
CA LYS A 81 9.09 3.73 -8.80
C LYS A 81 8.91 4.63 -10.01
N ASP A 82 9.26 5.92 -9.84
CA ASP A 82 9.14 6.92 -10.91
C ASP A 82 7.71 6.99 -11.49
N GLY A 83 6.71 6.83 -10.62
CA GLY A 83 5.31 6.90 -10.99
C GLY A 83 4.75 5.65 -11.63
N GLN A 84 5.54 4.59 -11.72
CA GLN A 84 5.12 3.32 -12.33
C GLN A 84 5.06 2.20 -11.30
N LEU A 85 4.03 1.37 -11.40
CA LEU A 85 3.89 0.20 -10.53
C LEU A 85 4.97 -0.83 -10.88
N GLN A 86 5.81 -1.17 -9.89
CA GLN A 86 6.88 -2.15 -10.05
C GLN A 86 6.48 -3.53 -9.57
N GLU A 87 5.75 -3.59 -8.47
CA GLU A 87 5.41 -4.87 -7.86
C GLU A 87 4.15 -4.73 -7.02
N THR A 88 3.39 -5.81 -6.91
CA THR A 88 2.18 -5.91 -6.10
C THR A 88 2.31 -7.10 -5.17
N LEU A 89 2.13 -6.86 -3.87
CA LEU A 89 2.07 -7.91 -2.86
C LEU A 89 0.64 -7.97 -2.35
N SER A 90 -0.14 -8.92 -2.86
CA SER A 90 -1.56 -9.02 -2.54
C SER A 90 -1.85 -10.22 -1.64
N SER A 91 -2.96 -10.12 -0.87
CA SER A 91 -3.46 -11.20 0.00
C SER A 91 -2.39 -11.79 0.92
N SER A 92 -1.56 -10.93 1.50
CA SER A 92 -0.32 -11.33 2.18
C SER A 92 -0.42 -11.32 3.69
N SER A 93 -1.62 -11.53 4.24
CA SER A 93 -1.81 -11.55 5.69
C SER A 93 -0.96 -12.60 6.39
N ASP A 94 -0.56 -13.66 5.70
CA ASP A 94 0.24 -14.74 6.22
C ASP A 94 1.74 -14.58 5.99
N ILE A 95 2.19 -13.51 5.35
CA ILE A 95 3.62 -13.25 5.18
C ILE A 95 4.26 -13.02 6.55
N SER A 96 5.47 -13.56 6.76
CA SER A 96 6.18 -13.36 8.02
C SER A 96 6.73 -11.93 8.12
N LEU A 97 6.96 -11.49 9.35
CA LEU A 97 7.56 -10.18 9.58
C LEU A 97 8.93 -10.06 8.91
N ASN A 98 9.74 -11.12 8.98
CA ASN A 98 11.07 -11.12 8.36
C ASN A 98 10.98 -11.00 6.84
N ASP A 99 10.08 -11.73 6.21
CA ASP A 99 9.88 -11.68 4.77
C ASP A 99 9.41 -10.29 4.33
N LEU A 100 8.55 -9.67 5.13
CA LEU A 100 8.06 -8.34 4.84
C LEU A 100 9.18 -7.29 4.96
N LYS A 101 10.03 -7.43 5.97
CA LYS A 101 11.22 -6.57 6.12
C LYS A 101 12.15 -6.70 4.91
N GLU A 102 12.38 -7.91 4.45
CA GLU A 102 13.18 -8.17 3.26
C GLU A 102 12.58 -7.52 2.03
N PHE A 103 11.26 -7.66 1.87
CA PHE A 103 10.53 -7.06 0.75
C PHE A 103 10.74 -5.55 0.71
N LEU A 104 10.61 -4.87 1.85
CA LEU A 104 10.77 -3.42 1.91
C LEU A 104 12.23 -3.00 1.66
N LYS A 105 13.19 -3.78 2.12
CA LYS A 105 14.61 -3.48 1.90
C LYS A 105 15.03 -3.64 0.44
N ASN A 106 14.43 -4.59 -0.27
CA ASN A 106 14.82 -4.92 -1.64
C ASN A 106 14.22 -3.97 -2.67
N HIS A 107 13.44 -3.02 -2.23
CA HIS A 107 12.84 -2.00 -3.06
C HIS A 107 13.23 -0.62 -2.53
#